data_be5e9d0ffbeaf1f49429535da89ec860
#
_entry.id   be5e9d0ffbeaf1f49429535da89ec860
#
_cell.length_a   1.000
_cell.length_b   1.000
_cell.length_c   1.000
_cell.angle_alpha   90.00
_cell.angle_beta   90.00
_cell.angle_gamma   90.00
#
_symmetry.space_group_name_H-M   'P 1'
#
loop_
_entity.id
_entity.type
_entity.pdbx_description
1 polymer ?
#
loop_
_entity_poly.entity_id
_entity_poly.type
_entity_poly.pdbx_seq_one_letter_code
_entity_poly.pdbx_strand_id
1 'polypeptide(L)'
;MTNLTRRGFLKGTGMAAGAMAFTSFAPMSVASSNQRGKGILTAGRMGPMLCEVKDGKLVSTTNALPQTVPNSLQTTGPDQVHTKARVKYPMVRKGYLANPSSPEGVRGSDEFVRVSWDEAYKLIHEQHMRIRKEYGPASVFAGSYGWRSSGVLHKAQTLLQRYMSMAGGYSGHLGDYSTGAAQIIMPHVVGSIEVYEQQTTYPVVLEHSDVVVLWGLNPINTLKIAWSSTDCAGLEFFHQLKKSGKTVIAIDPIRSETIEFFGENAEWIAPHPMTDVAMMMGIAHTLVKQGKHDKAFLDKYTAGYDKFEAYLMGEEDGVEKSAEWASQICGVPAKQLELLADIFSKNLLVLAAHLSRFLGKESLL
;
A
#
# COMPACT_ATOMS: atom_id res chain seq x y z
N MET A 1 -34.20 -9.57 41.13
CA MET A 1 -32.88 -9.21 40.59
C MET A 1 -32.31 -10.45 39.91
N THR A 2 -32.41 -10.53 38.60
CA THR A 2 -31.93 -11.66 37.80
C THR A 2 -30.42 -11.54 37.56
N ASN A 3 -29.65 -12.50 38.07
CA ASN A 3 -28.21 -12.60 37.88
C ASN A 3 -27.90 -12.79 36.37
N LEU A 4 -27.43 -11.72 35.72
CA LEU A 4 -26.89 -11.77 34.37
C LEU A 4 -25.53 -12.49 34.41
N THR A 5 -25.46 -13.68 33.86
CA THR A 5 -24.17 -14.39 33.68
C THR A 5 -23.36 -13.76 32.55
N ARG A 6 -22.01 -13.80 32.63
CA ARG A 6 -21.09 -13.32 31.57
C ARG A 6 -21.47 -13.83 30.15
N ARG A 7 -22.00 -15.05 30.08
CA ARG A 7 -22.43 -15.68 28.83
C ARG A 7 -23.75 -15.09 28.29
N GLY A 8 -24.65 -14.62 29.20
CA GLY A 8 -25.88 -13.93 28.83
C GLY A 8 -25.61 -12.51 28.35
N PHE A 9 -24.64 -11.82 28.95
CA PHE A 9 -24.21 -10.49 28.53
C PHE A 9 -23.56 -10.52 27.11
N LEU A 10 -22.67 -11.47 26.84
CA LEU A 10 -22.03 -11.61 25.52
C LEU A 10 -23.01 -12.01 24.41
N LYS A 11 -24.05 -12.79 24.73
CA LYS A 11 -25.10 -13.10 23.75
C LYS A 11 -26.02 -11.89 23.48
N GLY A 12 -26.33 -11.10 24.49
CA GLY A 12 -27.13 -9.88 24.35
C GLY A 12 -26.43 -8.77 23.56
N THR A 13 -25.13 -8.56 23.82
CA THR A 13 -24.33 -7.56 23.10
C THR A 13 -24.01 -8.00 21.67
N GLY A 14 -23.82 -9.30 21.41
CA GLY A 14 -23.64 -9.82 20.06
C GLY A 14 -24.87 -9.64 19.17
N MET A 15 -26.10 -9.82 19.71
CA MET A 15 -27.34 -9.60 18.96
C MET A 15 -27.66 -8.12 18.77
N ALA A 16 -27.35 -7.25 19.73
CA ALA A 16 -27.55 -5.80 19.58
C ALA A 16 -26.57 -5.18 18.56
N ALA A 17 -25.30 -5.61 18.58
CA ALA A 17 -24.31 -5.19 17.57
C ALA A 17 -24.63 -5.72 16.17
N GLY A 18 -25.13 -6.94 16.06
CA GLY A 18 -25.61 -7.50 14.78
C GLY A 18 -26.82 -6.78 14.22
N ALA A 19 -27.79 -6.38 15.05
CA ALA A 19 -28.99 -5.67 14.62
C ALA A 19 -28.70 -4.22 14.19
N MET A 20 -27.75 -3.53 14.84
CA MET A 20 -27.36 -2.17 14.45
C MET A 20 -26.48 -2.14 13.19
N ALA A 21 -25.70 -3.18 12.93
CA ALA A 21 -24.91 -3.27 11.71
C ALA A 21 -25.75 -3.53 10.46
N PHE A 22 -26.96 -4.10 10.61
CA PHE A 22 -27.83 -4.39 9.46
C PHE A 22 -28.76 -3.23 9.03
N THR A 23 -28.91 -2.19 9.86
CA THR A 23 -29.84 -1.08 9.55
C THR A 23 -29.19 0.13 8.85
N SER A 24 -27.86 0.16 8.70
CA SER A 24 -27.16 1.28 8.07
C SER A 24 -26.47 0.94 6.74
N PHE A 25 -26.53 -0.29 6.26
CA PHE A 25 -26.15 -0.59 4.89
C PHE A 25 -27.40 -0.60 4.01
N ALA A 26 -27.63 0.49 3.27
CA ALA A 26 -28.43 0.36 2.06
C ALA A 26 -27.81 -0.81 1.26
N PRO A 27 -28.61 -1.77 0.75
CA PRO A 27 -28.07 -2.85 -0.03
C PRO A 27 -27.36 -2.20 -1.23
N MET A 28 -26.02 -2.26 -1.25
CA MET A 28 -25.33 -2.07 -2.51
C MET A 28 -25.98 -3.07 -3.46
N SER A 29 -26.67 -2.57 -4.46
CA SER A 29 -27.27 -3.39 -5.50
C SER A 29 -26.14 -4.23 -6.06
N VAL A 30 -26.08 -5.50 -5.67
CA VAL A 30 -25.25 -6.49 -6.35
C VAL A 30 -25.73 -6.42 -7.79
N ALA A 31 -24.89 -5.93 -8.68
CA ALA A 31 -25.19 -5.84 -10.10
C ALA A 31 -25.81 -7.16 -10.51
N SER A 32 -26.99 -7.09 -11.10
CA SER A 32 -27.79 -8.26 -11.44
C SER A 32 -26.91 -9.26 -12.20
N SER A 33 -27.11 -10.54 -11.97
CA SER A 33 -26.37 -11.66 -12.55
C SER A 33 -26.28 -11.65 -14.09
N ASN A 34 -27.02 -10.78 -14.75
CA ASN A 34 -27.09 -10.64 -16.21
C ASN A 34 -25.94 -9.80 -16.83
N GLN A 35 -25.07 -9.15 -16.04
CA GLN A 35 -23.93 -8.39 -16.55
C GLN A 35 -22.57 -9.11 -16.40
N ARG A 36 -22.55 -10.33 -15.88
CA ARG A 36 -21.33 -11.12 -15.84
C ARG A 36 -21.00 -11.62 -17.25
N GLY A 37 -19.86 -11.22 -17.79
CA GLY A 37 -19.34 -11.75 -19.05
C GLY A 37 -19.22 -13.29 -19.03
N LYS A 38 -19.12 -13.91 -20.19
CA LYS A 38 -18.90 -15.37 -20.29
C LYS A 38 -17.49 -15.69 -19.81
N GLY A 39 -17.36 -16.58 -18.81
CA GLY A 39 -16.06 -17.04 -18.32
C GLY A 39 -16.13 -17.58 -16.88
N ILE A 40 -15.02 -18.13 -16.43
CA ILE A 40 -14.84 -18.61 -15.05
C ILE A 40 -14.36 -17.44 -14.21
N LEU A 41 -15.16 -17.07 -13.20
CA LEU A 41 -14.78 -16.02 -12.27
C LEU A 41 -13.64 -16.50 -11.36
N THR A 42 -12.58 -15.71 -11.31
CA THR A 42 -11.48 -15.91 -10.35
C THR A 42 -11.01 -14.52 -9.87
N ALA A 43 -10.04 -14.53 -8.98
CA ALA A 43 -9.43 -13.30 -8.51
C ALA A 43 -7.91 -13.48 -8.43
N GLY A 44 -7.20 -12.41 -8.75
CA GLY A 44 -5.77 -12.33 -8.68
C GLY A 44 -5.32 -11.00 -8.08
N ARG A 45 -4.04 -10.72 -8.18
CA ARG A 45 -3.46 -9.48 -7.68
C ARG A 45 -4.00 -8.23 -8.41
N MET A 46 -4.46 -8.38 -9.63
CA MET A 46 -5.08 -7.32 -10.43
C MET A 46 -6.61 -7.26 -10.26
N GLY A 47 -7.14 -7.84 -9.19
CA GLY A 47 -8.56 -7.86 -8.87
C GLY A 47 -9.31 -9.05 -9.46
N PRO A 48 -10.65 -9.02 -9.41
CA PRO A 48 -11.51 -10.05 -9.96
C PRO A 48 -11.44 -10.08 -11.49
N MET A 49 -11.33 -11.28 -12.06
CA MET A 49 -11.22 -11.48 -13.48
C MET A 49 -12.08 -12.65 -13.99
N LEU A 50 -12.48 -12.58 -15.24
CA LEU A 50 -13.12 -13.64 -15.96
C LEU A 50 -12.09 -14.35 -16.83
N CYS A 51 -11.99 -15.66 -16.68
CA CYS A 51 -11.09 -16.52 -17.42
C CYS A 51 -11.88 -17.32 -18.48
N GLU A 52 -11.47 -17.23 -19.73
CA GLU A 52 -11.99 -18.07 -20.80
C GLU A 52 -11.03 -19.24 -21.02
N VAL A 53 -11.58 -20.46 -20.99
CA VAL A 53 -10.81 -21.68 -21.24
C VAL A 53 -11.41 -22.41 -22.44
N LYS A 54 -10.56 -22.71 -23.44
CA LYS A 54 -10.90 -23.51 -24.63
C LYS A 54 -9.93 -24.67 -24.71
N ASP A 55 -10.46 -25.87 -24.89
CA ASP A 55 -9.67 -27.11 -25.03
C ASP A 55 -8.61 -27.28 -23.91
N GLY A 56 -9.00 -26.95 -22.65
CA GLY A 56 -8.12 -27.03 -21.49
C GLY A 56 -7.03 -25.93 -21.43
N LYS A 57 -7.07 -24.95 -22.30
CA LYS A 57 -6.12 -23.83 -22.33
C LYS A 57 -6.79 -22.52 -21.94
N LEU A 58 -6.15 -21.74 -21.08
CA LEU A 58 -6.55 -20.38 -20.81
C LEU A 58 -6.27 -19.53 -22.05
N VAL A 59 -7.31 -18.94 -22.63
CA VAL A 59 -7.21 -18.16 -23.87
C VAL A 59 -7.42 -16.66 -23.66
N SER A 60 -8.16 -16.26 -22.62
CA SER A 60 -8.30 -14.85 -22.26
C SER A 60 -8.53 -14.67 -20.78
N THR A 61 -8.14 -13.50 -20.28
CA THR A 61 -8.48 -12.98 -18.95
C THR A 61 -8.92 -11.53 -19.09
N THR A 62 -10.08 -11.20 -18.52
CA THR A 62 -10.66 -9.85 -18.61
C THR A 62 -11.18 -9.41 -17.24
N ASN A 63 -11.37 -8.11 -17.07
CA ASN A 63 -11.92 -7.56 -15.84
C ASN A 63 -13.35 -8.09 -15.59
N ALA A 64 -13.63 -8.54 -14.38
CA ALA A 64 -14.95 -9.04 -13.99
C ALA A 64 -15.88 -7.97 -13.44
N LEU A 65 -15.37 -6.82 -13.02
CA LEU A 65 -16.13 -5.74 -12.38
C LEU A 65 -15.95 -4.43 -13.15
N PRO A 66 -17.05 -3.77 -13.56
CA PRO A 66 -16.99 -2.55 -14.35
C PRO A 66 -16.40 -1.35 -13.58
N GLN A 67 -16.47 -1.37 -12.26
CA GLN A 67 -15.97 -0.29 -11.40
C GLN A 67 -14.46 -0.36 -11.11
N THR A 68 -13.76 -1.39 -11.56
CA THR A 68 -12.31 -1.47 -11.38
C THR A 68 -11.58 -0.65 -12.43
N VAL A 69 -10.42 -0.14 -12.06
CA VAL A 69 -9.53 0.54 -13.02
C VAL A 69 -9.15 -0.44 -14.14
N PRO A 70 -9.33 -0.08 -15.41
CA PRO A 70 -8.86 -0.91 -16.52
C PRO A 70 -7.37 -1.21 -16.38
N ASN A 71 -7.03 -2.49 -16.44
CA ASN A 71 -5.66 -2.94 -16.20
C ASN A 71 -5.21 -3.91 -17.30
N SER A 72 -4.29 -3.45 -18.13
CA SER A 72 -3.71 -4.28 -19.20
C SER A 72 -3.00 -5.53 -18.66
N LEU A 73 -2.52 -5.52 -17.42
CA LEU A 73 -1.91 -6.69 -16.80
C LEU A 73 -2.90 -7.85 -16.61
N GLN A 74 -4.20 -7.57 -16.51
CA GLN A 74 -5.21 -8.64 -16.44
C GLN A 74 -5.27 -9.45 -17.74
N THR A 75 -5.03 -8.84 -18.89
CA THR A 75 -5.08 -9.51 -20.20
C THR A 75 -3.86 -10.39 -20.47
N THR A 76 -2.80 -10.29 -19.67
CA THR A 76 -1.57 -11.09 -19.81
C THR A 76 -1.67 -12.50 -19.21
N GLY A 77 -2.81 -12.86 -18.63
CA GLY A 77 -3.00 -14.17 -17.98
C GLY A 77 -2.61 -15.37 -18.86
N PRO A 78 -3.08 -15.47 -20.11
CA PRO A 78 -2.67 -16.55 -21.02
C PRO A 78 -1.15 -16.63 -21.23
N ASP A 79 -0.51 -15.48 -21.45
CA ASP A 79 0.94 -15.42 -21.67
C ASP A 79 1.70 -15.86 -20.42
N GLN A 80 1.29 -15.41 -19.24
CA GLN A 80 1.91 -15.82 -17.97
C GLN A 80 1.78 -17.32 -17.72
N VAL A 81 0.65 -17.94 -18.10
CA VAL A 81 0.41 -19.38 -17.92
C VAL A 81 1.17 -20.20 -18.94
N HIS A 82 1.25 -19.75 -20.20
CA HIS A 82 1.77 -20.56 -21.31
C HIS A 82 3.20 -20.19 -21.74
N THR A 83 3.81 -19.17 -21.14
CA THR A 83 5.19 -18.76 -21.46
C THR A 83 6.19 -19.90 -21.26
N LYS A 84 7.22 -19.93 -22.11
CA LYS A 84 8.36 -20.86 -21.97
C LYS A 84 9.20 -20.55 -20.72
N ALA A 85 9.16 -19.33 -20.21
CA ALA A 85 9.87 -18.91 -19.00
C ALA A 85 9.25 -19.46 -17.70
N ARG A 86 8.01 -19.95 -17.75
CA ARG A 86 7.35 -20.53 -16.57
C ARG A 86 7.99 -21.86 -16.18
N VAL A 87 8.36 -21.99 -14.91
CA VAL A 87 8.79 -23.26 -14.32
C VAL A 87 7.60 -24.21 -14.27
N LYS A 88 7.71 -25.32 -14.98
CA LYS A 88 6.61 -26.33 -15.13
C LYS A 88 6.75 -27.53 -14.21
N TYR A 89 7.95 -27.83 -13.78
CA TYR A 89 8.29 -29.02 -13.03
C TYR A 89 9.27 -28.68 -11.91
N PRO A 90 9.35 -29.51 -10.85
CA PRO A 90 10.43 -29.40 -9.89
C PRO A 90 11.78 -29.64 -10.59
N MET A 91 12.72 -28.73 -10.36
CA MET A 91 14.05 -28.81 -10.93
C MET A 91 15.07 -28.64 -9.79
N VAL A 92 16.07 -29.50 -9.78
CA VAL A 92 17.13 -29.50 -8.77
C VAL A 92 18.47 -29.39 -9.44
N ARG A 93 19.40 -28.60 -8.87
CA ARG A 93 20.75 -28.51 -9.41
C ARG A 93 21.49 -29.84 -9.28
N LYS A 94 22.24 -30.20 -10.29
CA LYS A 94 22.98 -31.46 -10.38
C LYS A 94 24.01 -31.60 -9.25
N GLY A 95 24.74 -30.53 -8.96
CA GLY A 95 25.68 -30.50 -7.84
C GLY A 95 25.03 -30.68 -6.47
N TYR A 96 23.76 -30.21 -6.30
CA TYR A 96 23.00 -30.48 -5.09
C TYR A 96 22.57 -31.94 -4.96
N LEU A 97 22.14 -32.57 -6.06
CA LEU A 97 21.77 -33.99 -6.05
C LEU A 97 22.97 -34.89 -5.73
N ALA A 98 24.17 -34.51 -6.19
CA ALA A 98 25.39 -35.24 -5.91
C ALA A 98 25.81 -35.18 -4.42
N ASN A 99 25.66 -34.01 -3.80
CA ASN A 99 26.00 -33.78 -2.39
C ASN A 99 25.10 -32.72 -1.74
N PRO A 100 23.92 -33.08 -1.19
CA PRO A 100 22.99 -32.14 -0.59
C PRO A 100 23.54 -31.38 0.64
N SER A 101 24.49 -31.97 1.36
CA SER A 101 25.08 -31.36 2.56
C SER A 101 26.17 -30.34 2.24
N SER A 102 26.82 -30.49 1.11
CA SER A 102 27.84 -29.55 0.60
C SER A 102 27.74 -29.48 -0.92
N PRO A 103 26.76 -28.79 -1.46
CA PRO A 103 26.51 -28.78 -2.90
C PRO A 103 27.70 -28.24 -3.68
N GLU A 104 28.13 -29.02 -4.65
CA GLU A 104 29.16 -28.60 -5.62
C GLU A 104 28.51 -27.88 -6.82
N GLY A 105 29.34 -27.28 -7.63
CA GLY A 105 28.91 -26.55 -8.83
C GLY A 105 28.73 -25.07 -8.63
N VAL A 106 28.92 -24.30 -9.71
CA VAL A 106 28.85 -22.85 -9.72
C VAL A 106 27.39 -22.42 -9.90
N ARG A 107 26.89 -21.60 -8.98
CA ARG A 107 25.55 -21.03 -9.08
C ARG A 107 25.40 -20.23 -10.37
N GLY A 108 24.37 -20.55 -11.15
CA GLY A 108 24.09 -19.92 -12.46
C GLY A 108 24.58 -20.76 -13.65
N SER A 109 25.61 -21.59 -13.49
CA SER A 109 26.13 -22.47 -14.53
C SER A 109 25.91 -23.96 -14.25
N ASP A 110 25.50 -24.32 -13.03
CA ASP A 110 25.19 -25.71 -12.71
C ASP A 110 23.88 -26.14 -13.40
N GLU A 111 23.90 -27.32 -13.98
CA GLU A 111 22.76 -27.90 -14.71
C GLU A 111 21.59 -28.21 -13.78
N PHE A 112 20.36 -27.94 -14.23
CA PHE A 112 19.14 -28.32 -13.53
C PHE A 112 18.57 -29.64 -14.06
N VAL A 113 18.33 -30.58 -13.17
CA VAL A 113 17.71 -31.88 -13.46
C VAL A 113 16.26 -31.88 -13.00
N ARG A 114 15.38 -32.37 -13.88
CA ARG A 114 13.98 -32.55 -13.53
C ARG A 114 13.83 -33.73 -12.56
N VAL A 115 13.07 -33.51 -11.48
CA VAL A 115 12.68 -34.55 -10.51
C VAL A 115 11.16 -34.66 -10.40
N SER A 116 10.66 -35.76 -9.80
CA SER A 116 9.25 -35.83 -9.44
C SER A 116 8.91 -34.96 -8.24
N TRP A 117 7.64 -34.64 -8.01
CA TRP A 117 7.21 -33.95 -6.81
C TRP A 117 7.53 -34.72 -5.53
N ASP A 118 7.37 -36.05 -5.54
CA ASP A 118 7.67 -36.88 -4.38
C ASP A 118 9.17 -36.84 -4.03
N GLU A 119 10.02 -36.87 -5.04
CA GLU A 119 11.46 -36.72 -4.85
C GLU A 119 11.83 -35.30 -4.35
N ALA A 120 11.20 -34.25 -4.90
CA ALA A 120 11.42 -32.88 -4.42
C ALA A 120 11.01 -32.72 -2.94
N TYR A 121 9.86 -33.26 -2.56
CA TYR A 121 9.39 -33.22 -1.16
C TYR A 121 10.31 -34.03 -0.24
N LYS A 122 10.78 -35.17 -0.68
CA LYS A 122 11.75 -35.97 0.08
C LYS A 122 13.03 -35.21 0.33
N LEU A 123 13.63 -34.62 -0.71
CA LEU A 123 14.85 -33.82 -0.60
C LEU A 123 14.68 -32.64 0.35
N ILE A 124 13.57 -31.90 0.24
CA ILE A 124 13.28 -30.76 1.13
C ILE A 124 13.14 -31.24 2.57
N HIS A 125 12.37 -32.32 2.80
CA HIS A 125 12.13 -32.85 4.13
C HIS A 125 13.43 -33.32 4.79
N GLU A 126 14.21 -34.12 4.09
CA GLU A 126 15.47 -34.66 4.62
C GLU A 126 16.44 -33.55 5.04
N GLN A 127 16.61 -32.51 4.21
CA GLN A 127 17.50 -31.40 4.54
C GLN A 127 16.92 -30.52 5.66
N HIS A 128 15.64 -30.26 5.65
CA HIS A 128 14.99 -29.51 6.71
C HIS A 128 15.13 -30.20 8.07
N MET A 129 14.90 -31.49 8.13
CA MET A 129 15.05 -32.30 9.36
C MET A 129 16.51 -32.40 9.81
N ARG A 130 17.45 -32.55 8.88
CA ARG A 130 18.88 -32.57 9.18
C ARG A 130 19.31 -31.24 9.84
N ILE A 131 19.05 -30.12 9.18
CA ILE A 131 19.45 -28.79 9.66
C ILE A 131 18.84 -28.50 11.03
N ARG A 132 17.56 -28.82 11.22
CA ARG A 132 16.90 -28.64 12.51
C ARG A 132 17.47 -29.50 13.62
N LYS A 133 17.86 -30.74 13.30
CA LYS A 133 18.48 -31.64 14.27
C LYS A 133 19.89 -31.16 14.66
N GLU A 134 20.67 -30.68 13.71
CA GLU A 134 22.05 -30.26 13.92
C GLU A 134 22.16 -28.85 14.55
N TYR A 135 21.28 -27.90 14.15
CA TYR A 135 21.44 -26.49 14.48
C TYR A 135 20.20 -25.88 15.16
N GLY A 136 19.13 -26.62 15.30
CA GLY A 136 17.88 -26.16 15.88
C GLY A 136 16.99 -25.37 14.90
N PRO A 137 15.72 -25.07 15.29
CA PRO A 137 14.75 -24.40 14.42
C PRO A 137 15.14 -22.96 14.07
N ALA A 138 15.87 -22.27 14.93
CA ALA A 138 16.31 -20.90 14.67
C ALA A 138 17.31 -20.76 13.50
N SER A 139 17.95 -21.86 13.10
CA SER A 139 18.86 -21.89 11.94
C SER A 139 18.12 -21.86 10.60
N VAL A 140 16.81 -22.08 10.60
CA VAL A 140 16.00 -22.04 9.39
C VAL A 140 15.35 -20.67 9.28
N PHE A 141 15.82 -19.85 8.36
CA PHE A 141 15.13 -18.61 8.00
C PHE A 141 14.02 -18.89 6.99
N ALA A 142 12.82 -18.40 7.26
CA ALA A 142 11.71 -18.52 6.34
C ALA A 142 10.94 -17.21 6.23
N GLY A 143 10.83 -16.72 5.02
CA GLY A 143 10.07 -15.54 4.69
C GLY A 143 9.47 -15.63 3.30
N SER A 144 8.30 -15.08 3.13
CA SER A 144 7.68 -14.82 1.84
C SER A 144 7.16 -13.40 1.88
N TYR A 145 7.74 -12.55 1.07
CA TYR A 145 7.28 -11.19 0.90
C TYR A 145 6.60 -11.05 -0.44
N GLY A 146 5.61 -10.26 -0.43
CA GLY A 146 4.81 -9.93 -1.59
C GLY A 146 3.46 -9.46 -1.12
N TRP A 147 2.85 -8.67 -1.93
CA TRP A 147 1.55 -8.12 -1.62
C TRP A 147 0.50 -9.22 -1.46
N ARG A 148 -0.54 -8.90 -0.72
CA ARG A 148 -1.63 -9.83 -0.44
C ARG A 148 -2.21 -10.36 -1.76
N SER A 149 -2.39 -11.68 -1.82
CA SER A 149 -3.21 -12.31 -2.85
C SER A 149 -4.68 -12.20 -2.47
N SER A 150 -5.56 -12.47 -3.43
CA SER A 150 -7.01 -12.34 -3.27
C SER A 150 -7.65 -13.40 -2.39
N GLY A 151 -6.94 -14.00 -1.45
CA GLY A 151 -7.49 -14.98 -0.54
C GLY A 151 -6.49 -15.49 0.48
N VAL A 152 -7.01 -16.18 1.49
CA VAL A 152 -6.20 -16.71 2.59
C VAL A 152 -5.51 -18.02 2.19
N LEU A 153 -6.22 -18.89 1.45
CA LEU A 153 -5.74 -20.24 1.15
C LEU A 153 -4.58 -20.27 0.14
N HIS A 154 -4.49 -19.31 -0.74
CA HIS A 154 -3.40 -19.20 -1.72
C HIS A 154 -2.45 -18.04 -1.47
N LYS A 155 -2.46 -17.52 -0.26
CA LYS A 155 -1.46 -16.54 0.19
C LYS A 155 -0.19 -17.29 0.60
N ALA A 156 0.86 -17.18 -0.21
CA ALA A 156 2.13 -17.89 -0.02
C ALA A 156 2.72 -17.67 1.39
N GLN A 157 2.69 -16.45 1.90
CA GLN A 157 3.17 -16.11 3.23
C GLN A 157 2.44 -16.89 4.34
N THR A 158 1.12 -16.92 4.30
CA THR A 158 0.30 -17.65 5.31
C THR A 158 0.56 -19.14 5.27
N LEU A 159 0.65 -19.71 4.06
CA LEU A 159 0.92 -21.13 3.89
C LEU A 159 2.34 -21.52 4.34
N LEU A 160 3.34 -20.68 4.02
CA LEU A 160 4.71 -20.89 4.48
C LEU A 160 4.82 -20.82 6.00
N GLN A 161 4.24 -19.80 6.63
CA GLN A 161 4.21 -19.64 8.09
C GLN A 161 3.54 -20.83 8.77
N ARG A 162 2.41 -21.29 8.22
CA ARG A 162 1.74 -22.49 8.71
C ARG A 162 2.65 -23.72 8.66
N TYR A 163 3.26 -23.98 7.51
CA TYR A 163 4.18 -25.10 7.35
C TYR A 163 5.34 -25.03 8.34
N MET A 164 6.02 -23.89 8.43
CA MET A 164 7.18 -23.71 9.31
C MET A 164 6.83 -23.82 10.79
N SER A 165 5.67 -23.29 11.20
CA SER A 165 5.18 -23.42 12.58
C SER A 165 4.87 -24.89 12.93
N MET A 166 4.19 -25.61 12.03
CA MET A 166 3.92 -27.05 12.21
C MET A 166 5.20 -27.88 12.19
N ALA A 167 6.19 -27.48 11.43
CA ALA A 167 7.50 -28.10 11.40
C ALA A 167 8.38 -27.78 12.62
N GLY A 168 7.89 -27.04 13.62
CA GLY A 168 8.51 -26.79 14.92
C GLY A 168 9.28 -25.46 15.03
N GLY A 169 8.96 -24.47 14.19
CA GLY A 169 9.46 -23.11 14.30
C GLY A 169 10.58 -22.77 13.31
N TYR A 170 10.89 -21.47 13.23
CA TYR A 170 11.84 -20.88 12.28
C TYR A 170 12.21 -19.46 12.72
N SER A 171 13.26 -18.90 12.15
CA SER A 171 13.54 -17.47 12.23
C SER A 171 12.79 -16.73 11.14
N GLY A 172 11.99 -15.75 11.53
CA GLY A 172 11.29 -14.84 10.64
C GLY A 172 11.99 -13.49 10.52
N HIS A 173 11.26 -12.49 10.03
CA HIS A 173 11.70 -11.09 9.95
C HIS A 173 10.69 -10.18 10.65
N LEU A 174 11.14 -9.04 11.09
CA LEU A 174 10.31 -7.95 11.59
C LEU A 174 10.35 -6.79 10.59
N GLY A 175 9.21 -6.08 10.50
CA GLY A 175 9.07 -4.96 9.59
C GLY A 175 8.97 -5.39 8.12
N ASP A 176 9.06 -4.43 7.25
CA ASP A 176 9.10 -4.62 5.81
C ASP A 176 10.09 -3.65 5.14
N TYR A 177 10.27 -3.79 3.83
CA TYR A 177 11.16 -2.88 3.08
C TYR A 177 10.45 -1.59 2.65
N SER A 178 9.13 -1.64 2.46
CA SER A 178 8.38 -0.52 1.91
C SER A 178 8.25 0.62 2.91
N THR A 179 8.11 0.28 4.19
CA THR A 179 7.81 1.22 5.28
C THR A 179 8.78 1.08 6.45
N GLY A 180 9.89 0.34 6.28
CA GLY A 180 10.80 0.03 7.36
C GLY A 180 11.38 1.25 8.07
N ALA A 181 11.77 2.29 7.34
CA ALA A 181 12.27 3.53 7.93
C ALA A 181 11.18 4.25 8.75
N ALA A 182 9.97 4.35 8.21
CA ALA A 182 8.86 4.97 8.91
C ALA A 182 8.43 4.17 10.14
N GLN A 183 8.40 2.85 10.06
CA GLN A 183 8.11 1.98 11.21
C GLN A 183 9.08 2.20 12.37
N ILE A 184 10.30 2.61 12.11
CA ILE A 184 11.30 2.94 13.13
C ILE A 184 11.13 4.39 13.62
N ILE A 185 10.96 5.36 12.73
CA ILE A 185 11.03 6.80 13.05
C ILE A 185 9.69 7.32 13.57
N MET A 186 8.56 6.96 12.93
CA MET A 186 7.27 7.57 13.24
C MET A 186 6.81 7.40 14.69
N PRO A 187 7.06 6.27 15.39
CA PRO A 187 6.74 6.16 16.81
C PRO A 187 7.45 7.23 17.68
N HIS A 188 8.64 7.67 17.27
CA HIS A 188 9.39 8.73 17.98
C HIS A 188 8.92 10.14 17.62
N VAL A 189 8.34 10.34 16.45
CA VAL A 189 7.89 11.64 15.96
C VAL A 189 6.44 11.91 16.36
N VAL A 190 5.54 10.93 16.16
CA VAL A 190 4.09 11.08 16.38
C VAL A 190 3.52 10.14 17.43
N GLY A 191 4.37 9.40 18.15
CA GLY A 191 3.99 8.54 19.27
C GLY A 191 3.47 7.15 18.91
N SER A 192 3.15 6.89 17.64
CA SER A 192 2.62 5.59 17.20
C SER A 192 2.97 5.32 15.73
N ILE A 193 2.99 4.02 15.38
CA ILE A 193 3.02 3.57 13.99
C ILE A 193 1.63 3.58 13.33
N GLU A 194 0.58 3.77 14.10
CA GLU A 194 -0.80 3.75 13.60
C GLU A 194 -1.06 4.83 12.55
N VAL A 195 -0.26 5.89 12.53
CA VAL A 195 -0.32 6.91 11.45
C VAL A 195 -0.10 6.31 10.06
N TYR A 196 0.52 5.13 9.97
CA TYR A 196 0.68 4.38 8.73
C TYR A 196 -0.62 3.71 8.27
N GLU A 197 -1.53 3.45 9.19
CA GLU A 197 -2.83 2.86 8.88
C GLU A 197 -3.79 3.92 8.32
N GLN A 198 -4.90 3.48 7.79
CA GLN A 198 -5.91 4.38 7.24
C GLN A 198 -6.56 5.23 8.34
N GLN A 199 -6.32 6.54 8.31
CA GLN A 199 -6.81 7.47 9.33
C GLN A 199 -8.26 7.93 9.07
N THR A 200 -8.73 7.90 7.83
CA THR A 200 -10.07 8.31 7.44
C THR A 200 -10.61 7.47 6.29
N THR A 201 -11.83 7.71 5.89
CA THR A 201 -12.47 6.99 4.77
C THR A 201 -12.87 7.94 3.65
N TYR A 202 -12.98 7.42 2.45
CA TYR A 202 -13.37 8.21 1.29
C TYR A 202 -14.71 8.97 1.44
N PRO A 203 -15.78 8.39 2.03
CA PRO A 203 -16.98 9.15 2.30
C PRO A 203 -16.77 10.37 3.20
N VAL A 204 -15.96 10.23 4.26
CA VAL A 204 -15.64 11.34 5.18
C VAL A 204 -14.90 12.46 4.45
N VAL A 205 -13.94 12.10 3.60
CA VAL A 205 -13.21 13.08 2.76
C VAL A 205 -14.18 13.82 1.83
N LEU A 206 -15.07 13.10 1.16
CA LEU A 206 -16.06 13.72 0.25
C LEU A 206 -17.04 14.64 0.99
N GLU A 207 -17.42 14.30 2.22
CA GLU A 207 -18.38 15.06 3.01
C GLU A 207 -17.78 16.33 3.61
N HIS A 208 -16.56 16.21 4.19
CA HIS A 208 -16.03 17.23 5.09
C HIS A 208 -14.85 18.05 4.54
N SER A 209 -14.20 17.62 3.45
CA SER A 209 -13.06 18.37 2.92
C SER A 209 -13.48 19.42 1.91
N ASP A 210 -12.83 20.60 1.94
CA ASP A 210 -12.96 21.64 0.92
C ASP A 210 -11.91 21.45 -0.19
N VAL A 211 -10.71 21.06 0.23
CA VAL A 211 -9.54 20.86 -0.65
C VAL A 211 -8.95 19.49 -0.43
N VAL A 212 -8.64 18.78 -1.50
CA VAL A 212 -7.95 17.50 -1.48
C VAL A 212 -6.60 17.63 -2.17
N VAL A 213 -5.52 17.44 -1.42
CA VAL A 213 -4.15 17.49 -1.95
C VAL A 213 -3.62 16.07 -2.14
N LEU A 214 -3.27 15.74 -3.36
CA LEU A 214 -2.64 14.48 -3.74
C LEU A 214 -1.13 14.72 -3.90
N TRP A 215 -0.36 14.49 -2.83
CA TRP A 215 1.07 14.75 -2.81
C TRP A 215 1.87 13.49 -3.11
N GLY A 216 2.46 13.40 -4.29
CA GLY A 216 3.19 12.22 -4.77
C GLY A 216 2.31 10.97 -4.88
N LEU A 217 1.01 11.14 -5.03
CA LEU A 217 0.01 10.08 -4.99
C LEU A 217 -0.60 9.87 -6.38
N ASN A 218 -0.47 8.64 -6.91
CA ASN A 218 -1.06 8.24 -8.19
C ASN A 218 -2.07 7.08 -7.99
N PRO A 219 -3.24 7.34 -7.39
CA PRO A 219 -4.21 6.30 -7.07
C PRO A 219 -4.79 5.60 -8.31
N ILE A 220 -4.94 6.27 -9.43
CA ILE A 220 -5.43 5.64 -10.66
C ILE A 220 -4.48 4.53 -11.13
N ASN A 221 -3.17 4.67 -10.89
CA ASN A 221 -2.22 3.61 -11.16
C ASN A 221 -2.20 2.54 -10.04
N THR A 222 -2.19 2.93 -8.78
CA THR A 222 -2.06 1.99 -7.67
C THR A 222 -3.31 1.13 -7.49
N LEU A 223 -4.50 1.62 -7.84
CA LEU A 223 -5.76 0.86 -7.84
C LEU A 223 -5.82 -0.27 -8.89
N LYS A 224 -4.87 -0.32 -9.82
CA LYS A 224 -4.75 -1.46 -10.76
C LYS A 224 -4.35 -2.75 -10.06
N ILE A 225 -3.90 -2.67 -8.81
CA ILE A 225 -3.44 -3.82 -8.03
C ILE A 225 -4.27 -3.92 -6.76
N ALA A 226 -4.82 -5.11 -6.49
CA ALA A 226 -5.55 -5.42 -5.27
C ALA A 226 -4.60 -5.44 -4.07
N TRP A 227 -4.51 -4.33 -3.35
CA TRP A 227 -3.71 -4.20 -2.13
C TRP A 227 -4.57 -4.42 -0.88
N SER A 228 -5.44 -3.47 -0.58
CA SER A 228 -6.33 -3.52 0.58
C SER A 228 -7.73 -4.02 0.24
N SER A 229 -8.16 -3.81 -1.00
CA SER A 229 -9.47 -4.21 -1.50
C SER A 229 -9.30 -5.12 -2.72
N THR A 230 -9.93 -6.28 -2.67
CA THR A 230 -9.83 -7.30 -3.72
C THR A 230 -10.51 -6.86 -5.02
N ASP A 231 -11.51 -6.00 -4.91
CA ASP A 231 -12.33 -5.52 -6.03
C ASP A 231 -11.75 -4.28 -6.72
N CYS A 232 -10.71 -3.66 -6.14
CA CYS A 232 -10.10 -2.42 -6.64
C CYS A 232 -11.13 -1.28 -6.78
N ALA A 233 -12.13 -1.22 -5.90
CA ALA A 233 -13.32 -0.36 -6.05
C ALA A 233 -13.08 1.13 -5.78
N GLY A 234 -11.89 1.54 -5.36
CA GLY A 234 -11.56 2.94 -5.04
C GLY A 234 -11.74 3.92 -6.21
N LEU A 235 -11.81 3.45 -7.45
CA LEU A 235 -12.02 4.31 -8.62
C LEU A 235 -13.31 5.13 -8.54
N GLU A 236 -14.37 4.56 -7.98
CA GLU A 236 -15.66 5.25 -7.84
C GLU A 236 -15.54 6.50 -6.96
N PHE A 237 -14.74 6.44 -5.88
CA PHE A 237 -14.45 7.62 -5.07
C PHE A 237 -13.83 8.75 -5.90
N PHE A 238 -12.86 8.45 -6.75
CA PHE A 238 -12.20 9.47 -7.59
C PHE A 238 -13.13 10.03 -8.66
N HIS A 239 -14.07 9.25 -9.17
CA HIS A 239 -15.16 9.76 -10.02
C HIS A 239 -16.07 10.73 -9.26
N GLN A 240 -16.44 10.39 -8.03
CA GLN A 240 -17.25 11.26 -7.18
C GLN A 240 -16.50 12.53 -6.80
N LEU A 241 -15.22 12.43 -6.44
CA LEU A 241 -14.37 13.58 -6.16
C LEU A 241 -14.27 14.52 -7.37
N LYS A 242 -14.04 13.99 -8.57
CA LYS A 242 -14.03 14.78 -9.81
C LYS A 242 -15.35 15.51 -10.07
N LYS A 243 -16.49 14.90 -9.74
CA LYS A 243 -17.81 15.47 -9.91
C LYS A 243 -18.22 16.44 -8.80
N SER A 244 -17.56 16.39 -7.65
CA SER A 244 -17.97 17.15 -6.46
C SER A 244 -17.76 18.66 -6.57
N GLY A 245 -16.93 19.11 -7.50
CA GLY A 245 -16.49 20.51 -7.62
C GLY A 245 -15.49 20.96 -6.55
N LYS A 246 -15.00 20.05 -5.70
CA LYS A 246 -13.95 20.34 -4.72
C LYS A 246 -12.64 20.67 -5.41
N THR A 247 -11.85 21.52 -4.77
CA THR A 247 -10.51 21.82 -5.25
C THR A 247 -9.60 20.59 -5.07
N VAL A 248 -8.98 20.15 -6.16
CA VAL A 248 -7.98 19.08 -6.14
C VAL A 248 -6.63 19.67 -6.54
N ILE A 249 -5.61 19.47 -5.71
CA ILE A 249 -4.24 19.89 -5.99
C ILE A 249 -3.38 18.64 -6.09
N ALA A 250 -2.74 18.43 -7.22
CA ALA A 250 -1.85 17.29 -7.43
C ALA A 250 -0.39 17.76 -7.47
N ILE A 251 0.38 17.38 -6.47
CA ILE A 251 1.80 17.71 -6.36
C ILE A 251 2.60 16.47 -6.72
N ASP A 252 3.13 16.45 -7.94
CA ASP A 252 3.89 15.30 -8.45
C ASP A 252 4.86 15.79 -9.55
N PRO A 253 6.14 15.39 -9.53
CA PRO A 253 7.10 15.75 -10.57
C PRO A 253 6.73 15.21 -11.96
N ILE A 254 5.83 14.21 -12.00
CA ILE A 254 5.37 13.57 -13.22
C ILE A 254 3.88 13.86 -13.41
N ARG A 255 3.49 14.23 -14.64
CA ARG A 255 2.09 14.29 -15.03
C ARG A 255 1.52 12.87 -15.11
N SER A 256 1.01 12.39 -13.96
CA SER A 256 0.59 11.02 -13.75
C SER A 256 -0.78 10.71 -14.36
N GLU A 257 -1.13 9.43 -14.43
CA GLU A 257 -2.47 8.97 -14.87
C GLU A 257 -3.59 9.58 -14.00
N THR A 258 -3.32 9.86 -12.74
CA THR A 258 -4.28 10.54 -11.85
C THR A 258 -4.51 11.97 -12.27
N ILE A 259 -3.45 12.70 -12.61
CA ILE A 259 -3.56 14.08 -13.10
C ILE A 259 -4.32 14.10 -14.43
N GLU A 260 -4.01 13.18 -15.34
CA GLU A 260 -4.75 13.03 -16.60
C GLU A 260 -6.23 12.68 -16.36
N PHE A 261 -6.52 11.83 -15.39
CA PHE A 261 -7.90 11.48 -15.02
C PHE A 261 -8.69 12.70 -14.55
N PHE A 262 -8.12 13.55 -13.71
CA PHE A 262 -8.78 14.77 -13.26
C PHE A 262 -8.82 15.84 -14.37
N GLY A 263 -7.79 15.93 -15.21
CA GLY A 263 -7.69 16.94 -16.26
C GLY A 263 -7.73 18.38 -15.68
N GLU A 264 -8.61 19.22 -16.20
CA GLU A 264 -8.80 20.59 -15.74
C GLU A 264 -9.39 20.72 -14.32
N ASN A 265 -9.87 19.63 -13.73
CA ASN A 265 -10.41 19.63 -12.36
C ASN A 265 -9.32 19.49 -11.28
N ALA A 266 -8.05 19.41 -11.67
CA ALA A 266 -6.95 19.41 -10.72
C ALA A 266 -5.89 20.44 -11.12
N GLU A 267 -5.41 21.19 -10.13
CA GLU A 267 -4.21 21.99 -10.27
C GLU A 267 -2.99 21.09 -10.13
N TRP A 268 -2.12 21.06 -11.14
CA TRP A 268 -0.90 20.29 -11.11
C TRP A 268 0.31 21.17 -10.82
N ILE A 269 1.03 20.81 -9.76
CA ILE A 269 2.26 21.44 -9.31
C ILE A 269 3.39 20.42 -9.43
N ALA A 270 4.44 20.75 -10.18
CA ALA A 270 5.54 19.85 -10.49
C ALA A 270 6.85 20.27 -9.80
N PRO A 271 7.12 19.82 -8.56
CA PRO A 271 8.41 20.05 -7.93
C PRO A 271 9.51 19.19 -8.57
N HIS A 272 10.75 19.59 -8.42
CA HIS A 272 11.89 18.73 -8.73
C HIS A 272 11.81 17.46 -7.85
N PRO A 273 12.17 16.28 -8.36
CA PRO A 273 12.18 15.07 -7.58
C PRO A 273 13.03 15.20 -6.31
N MET A 274 12.53 14.65 -5.18
CA MET A 274 13.20 14.62 -3.88
C MET A 274 13.40 16.00 -3.21
N THR A 275 12.61 17.01 -3.56
CA THR A 275 12.67 18.34 -2.96
C THR A 275 11.44 18.69 -2.11
N ASP A 276 10.62 17.71 -1.80
CA ASP A 276 9.36 17.88 -1.07
C ASP A 276 9.56 18.56 0.29
N VAL A 277 10.61 18.18 1.03
CA VAL A 277 10.90 18.77 2.35
C VAL A 277 11.19 20.27 2.24
N ALA A 278 11.97 20.70 1.24
CA ALA A 278 12.21 22.11 1.02
C ALA A 278 10.92 22.87 0.67
N MET A 279 10.07 22.27 -0.16
CA MET A 279 8.76 22.82 -0.50
C MET A 279 7.86 22.95 0.73
N MET A 280 7.79 21.92 1.57
CA MET A 280 7.02 21.91 2.82
C MET A 280 7.54 22.98 3.80
N MET A 281 8.87 23.14 3.92
CA MET A 281 9.47 24.18 4.75
C MET A 281 9.12 25.60 4.26
N GLY A 282 9.15 25.86 2.95
CA GLY A 282 8.76 27.15 2.39
C GLY A 282 7.29 27.50 2.67
N ILE A 283 6.40 26.49 2.59
CA ILE A 283 4.98 26.66 2.95
C ILE A 283 4.84 26.94 4.46
N ALA A 284 5.52 26.16 5.31
CA ALA A 284 5.47 26.30 6.76
C ALA A 284 6.03 27.68 7.20
N HIS A 285 7.18 28.11 6.65
CA HIS A 285 7.75 29.43 6.90
C HIS A 285 6.75 30.54 6.54
N THR A 286 6.08 30.43 5.40
CA THR A 286 5.08 31.40 4.97
C THR A 286 3.91 31.46 5.96
N LEU A 287 3.42 30.33 6.46
CA LEU A 287 2.38 30.27 7.48
C LEU A 287 2.81 30.96 8.77
N VAL A 288 4.02 30.70 9.25
CA VAL A 288 4.59 31.35 10.45
C VAL A 288 4.77 32.81 10.25
N LYS A 289 5.43 33.25 9.16
CA LYS A 289 5.72 34.63 8.84
C LYS A 289 4.46 35.53 8.73
N GLN A 290 3.39 34.93 8.23
CA GLN A 290 2.09 35.59 8.07
C GLN A 290 1.17 35.46 9.29
N GLY A 291 1.61 34.77 10.36
CA GLY A 291 0.81 34.54 11.56
C GLY A 291 -0.43 33.68 11.33
N LYS A 292 -0.38 32.80 10.32
CA LYS A 292 -1.49 31.92 9.92
C LYS A 292 -1.41 30.51 10.52
N HIS A 293 -0.34 30.18 11.24
CA HIS A 293 -0.19 28.92 11.97
C HIS A 293 -1.04 28.95 13.25
N ASP A 294 -1.57 27.80 13.63
CA ASP A 294 -2.33 27.65 14.88
C ASP A 294 -1.35 27.44 16.05
N LYS A 295 -0.85 28.54 16.61
CA LYS A 295 0.08 28.47 17.74
C LYS A 295 -0.50 27.79 18.96
N ALA A 296 -1.78 27.94 19.25
CA ALA A 296 -2.41 27.32 20.41
C ALA A 296 -2.46 25.78 20.26
N PHE A 297 -2.72 25.31 19.04
CA PHE A 297 -2.63 23.88 18.73
C PHE A 297 -1.19 23.35 18.87
N LEU A 298 -0.22 24.06 18.29
CA LEU A 298 1.18 23.67 18.32
C LEU A 298 1.73 23.61 19.75
N ASP A 299 1.45 24.64 20.58
CA ASP A 299 1.88 24.69 21.98
C ASP A 299 1.26 23.55 22.82
N LYS A 300 0.06 23.09 22.47
CA LYS A 300 -0.66 22.05 23.22
C LYS A 300 -0.31 20.63 22.78
N TYR A 301 -0.12 20.40 21.51
CA TYR A 301 -0.07 19.07 20.92
C TYR A 301 1.29 18.69 20.32
N THR A 302 2.26 19.59 20.29
CA THR A 302 3.59 19.30 19.77
C THR A 302 4.68 19.54 20.80
N ALA A 303 5.83 18.90 20.61
CA ALA A 303 7.04 19.12 21.40
C ALA A 303 8.18 19.54 20.47
N GLY A 304 8.95 20.58 20.87
CA GLY A 304 10.09 21.06 20.09
C GLY A 304 9.71 21.95 18.91
N TYR A 305 8.49 22.47 18.87
CA TYR A 305 8.06 23.40 17.83
C TYR A 305 8.93 24.67 17.82
N ASP A 306 9.30 25.16 19.00
CA ASP A 306 10.20 26.30 19.21
C ASP A 306 11.53 26.16 18.46
N LYS A 307 12.12 24.97 18.50
CA LYS A 307 13.36 24.67 17.76
C LYS A 307 13.12 24.60 16.26
N PHE A 308 12.00 24.01 15.86
CA PHE A 308 11.65 23.96 14.44
C PHE A 308 11.39 25.36 13.89
N GLU A 309 10.67 26.20 14.64
CA GLU A 309 10.42 27.60 14.25
C GLU A 309 11.73 28.38 14.13
N ALA A 310 12.64 28.29 15.12
CA ALA A 310 13.96 28.93 15.07
C ALA A 310 14.77 28.50 13.85
N TYR A 311 14.81 27.21 13.54
CA TYR A 311 15.45 26.70 12.33
C TYR A 311 14.76 27.21 11.05
N LEU A 312 13.44 27.19 11.02
CA LEU A 312 12.64 27.65 9.87
C LEU A 312 12.89 29.14 9.58
N MET A 313 12.99 29.98 10.64
CA MET A 313 13.25 31.38 10.56
C MET A 313 14.73 31.74 10.36
N GLY A 314 15.63 30.76 10.30
CA GLY A 314 17.05 30.95 10.04
C GLY A 314 17.89 31.33 11.25
N GLU A 315 17.37 31.22 12.47
CA GLU A 315 18.08 31.58 13.69
C GLU A 315 19.27 30.67 13.99
N GLU A 316 19.21 29.39 13.52
CA GLU A 316 20.27 28.41 13.79
C GLU A 316 21.42 28.47 12.76
N ASP A 317 21.10 28.69 11.47
CA ASP A 317 22.08 28.61 10.37
C ASP A 317 22.18 29.87 9.52
N GLY A 318 21.46 30.93 9.88
CA GLY A 318 21.46 32.21 9.17
C GLY A 318 20.68 32.21 7.84
N VAL A 319 19.90 31.14 7.58
CA VAL A 319 19.16 30.94 6.31
C VAL A 319 17.67 30.79 6.59
N GLU A 320 16.85 31.79 6.30
CA GLU A 320 15.39 31.67 6.31
C GLU A 320 14.95 30.61 5.28
N LYS A 321 14.10 29.68 5.68
CA LYS A 321 13.53 28.65 4.79
C LYS A 321 12.31 29.20 4.04
N SER A 322 12.47 30.40 3.47
CA SER A 322 11.39 31.17 2.83
C SER A 322 10.83 30.46 1.57
N ALA A 323 9.73 31.01 1.04
CA ALA A 323 9.18 30.52 -0.24
C ALA A 323 10.19 30.70 -1.39
N GLU A 324 11.01 31.73 -1.38
CA GLU A 324 12.07 32.01 -2.37
C GLU A 324 13.19 30.98 -2.23
N TRP A 325 13.65 30.70 -1.00
CA TRP A 325 14.64 29.66 -0.74
C TRP A 325 14.14 28.29 -1.23
N ALA A 326 12.92 27.93 -0.88
CA ALA A 326 12.31 26.66 -1.30
C ALA A 326 12.16 26.58 -2.82
N SER A 327 11.76 27.69 -3.46
CA SER A 327 11.59 27.78 -4.92
C SER A 327 12.88 27.48 -5.68
N GLN A 328 14.03 27.96 -5.19
CA GLN A 328 15.33 27.68 -5.80
C GLN A 328 15.69 26.18 -5.77
N ILE A 329 15.21 25.46 -4.77
CA ILE A 329 15.48 24.03 -4.59
C ILE A 329 14.45 23.19 -5.36
N CYS A 330 13.17 23.46 -5.15
CA CYS A 330 12.10 22.61 -5.68
C CYS A 330 11.63 23.00 -7.10
N GLY A 331 12.02 24.16 -7.60
CA GLY A 331 11.62 24.64 -8.92
C GLY A 331 10.17 25.16 -9.01
N VAL A 332 9.41 25.07 -7.92
CA VAL A 332 8.04 25.63 -7.85
C VAL A 332 8.14 27.13 -7.56
N PRO A 333 7.44 28.01 -8.31
CA PRO A 333 7.49 29.46 -8.06
C PRO A 333 7.13 29.83 -6.62
N ALA A 334 7.91 30.75 -6.00
CA ALA A 334 7.67 31.18 -4.61
C ALA A 334 6.21 31.62 -4.38
N LYS A 335 5.66 32.36 -5.32
CA LYS A 335 4.27 32.83 -5.29
C LYS A 335 3.25 31.71 -5.22
N GLN A 336 3.56 30.55 -5.82
CA GLN A 336 2.69 29.37 -5.75
C GLN A 336 2.79 28.67 -4.39
N LEU A 337 3.99 28.68 -3.75
CA LEU A 337 4.18 28.20 -2.38
C LEU A 337 3.43 29.06 -1.37
N GLU A 338 3.46 30.38 -1.53
CA GLU A 338 2.68 31.31 -0.72
C GLU A 338 1.16 31.10 -0.89
N LEU A 339 0.71 30.85 -2.12
CA LEU A 339 -0.69 30.53 -2.39
C LEU A 339 -1.12 29.22 -1.72
N LEU A 340 -0.26 28.19 -1.75
CA LEU A 340 -0.52 26.93 -1.03
C LEU A 340 -0.64 27.16 0.48
N ALA A 341 0.25 27.98 1.07
CA ALA A 341 0.15 28.35 2.49
C ALA A 341 -1.19 29.01 2.80
N ASP A 342 -1.64 29.91 1.94
CA ASP A 342 -2.93 30.60 2.08
C ASP A 342 -4.11 29.62 1.98
N ILE A 343 -4.08 28.71 1.01
CA ILE A 343 -5.09 27.66 0.85
C ILE A 343 -5.14 26.75 2.09
N PHE A 344 -3.99 26.34 2.59
CA PHE A 344 -3.88 25.43 3.74
C PHE A 344 -4.37 26.07 5.04
N SER A 345 -4.21 27.39 5.19
CA SER A 345 -4.66 28.11 6.38
C SER A 345 -6.16 28.40 6.43
N LYS A 346 -6.87 28.32 5.30
CA LYS A 346 -8.27 28.76 5.18
C LYS A 346 -9.28 27.65 5.01
N ASN A 347 -8.85 26.46 4.63
CA ASN A 347 -9.74 25.38 4.20
C ASN A 347 -9.65 24.18 5.13
N LEU A 348 -10.73 23.43 5.22
CA LEU A 348 -10.68 22.08 5.76
C LEU A 348 -9.99 21.17 4.73
N LEU A 349 -8.72 20.88 5.00
CA LEU A 349 -7.81 20.22 4.09
C LEU A 349 -7.70 18.73 4.40
N VAL A 350 -7.78 17.90 3.38
CA VAL A 350 -7.22 16.54 3.42
C VAL A 350 -5.97 16.50 2.57
N LEU A 351 -4.84 16.23 3.22
CA LEU A 351 -3.57 15.97 2.58
C LEU A 351 -3.38 14.45 2.46
N ALA A 352 -3.54 13.92 1.26
CA ALA A 352 -3.18 12.55 0.95
C ALA A 352 -1.78 12.55 0.31
N ALA A 353 -0.76 12.20 1.11
CA ALA A 353 0.62 12.17 0.65
C ALA A 353 1.14 10.74 0.58
N HIS A 354 1.94 10.47 -0.44
CA HIS A 354 2.68 9.22 -0.55
C HIS A 354 4.17 9.52 -0.29
N LEU A 355 4.58 9.50 0.97
CA LEU A 355 5.96 9.75 1.39
C LEU A 355 6.93 8.60 1.05
N SER A 356 6.58 7.73 0.13
CA SER A 356 7.38 6.55 -0.22
C SER A 356 8.77 6.87 -0.76
N ARG A 357 9.04 8.11 -1.11
CA ARG A 357 10.34 8.53 -1.65
C ARG A 357 11.33 8.98 -0.58
N PHE A 358 10.88 9.31 0.64
CA PHE A 358 11.75 9.80 1.71
C PHE A 358 11.85 8.87 2.91
N LEU A 359 10.78 8.16 3.23
CA LEU A 359 10.70 7.33 4.43
C LEU A 359 10.18 5.91 4.14
N GLY A 360 10.05 5.53 2.86
CA GLY A 360 9.38 4.30 2.45
C GLY A 360 7.86 4.41 2.65
N LYS A 361 7.12 4.34 1.58
CA LYS A 361 5.66 4.33 1.40
C LYS A 361 4.80 4.75 2.59
N GLU A 362 4.35 5.99 2.63
CA GLU A 362 3.36 6.40 3.61
C GLU A 362 2.39 7.44 3.08
N SER A 363 1.13 7.26 3.42
CA SER A 363 0.14 8.31 3.32
C SER A 363 0.06 9.00 4.67
N LEU A 364 0.43 10.28 4.74
CA LEU A 364 0.04 11.14 5.82
C LEU A 364 -1.31 11.76 5.49
N LEU A 365 -2.27 11.57 6.35
CA LEU A 365 -3.50 12.33 6.40
C LEU A 365 -3.38 13.45 7.40
#